data_3bb9fb68698dce90af3e91c26287ded7
#
_entry.id   3bb9fb68698dce90af3e91c26287ded7
#
_cell.length_a   1.000
_cell.length_b   1.000
_cell.length_c   1.000
_cell.angle_alpha   90.00
_cell.angle_beta   90.00
_cell.angle_gamma   90.00
#
_symmetry.space_group_name_H-M   'P 1'
#
loop_
_entity.id
_entity.type
_entity.pdbx_description
1 polymer ?
#
loop_
_entity_poly.entity_id
_entity_poly.type
_entity_poly.pdbx_seq_one_letter_code
_entity_poly.pdbx_strand_id
1 'polypeptide(L)'
;MITQILFFSVHPYNIIGRIIIALSALLYGLICVISRGIEASSALHILNNFTGIFMAGLGFGSITAEQTVFNSVFVLVLKPLFFLFILYADRKLHWFEEVKYDDIAAFNEKSK
;
A
#
# COMPACT_ATOMS: atom_id res chain seq x y z
N MET A 1 -0.67 15.08 -0.58
CA MET A 1 -2.03 15.51 -0.20
C MET A 1 -2.86 15.98 -1.39
N ILE A 2 -2.40 16.92 -2.24
CA ILE A 2 -3.19 17.43 -3.40
C ILE A 2 -3.51 16.30 -4.40
N THR A 3 -2.55 15.44 -4.72
CA THR A 3 -2.74 14.28 -5.61
C THR A 3 -3.77 13.29 -5.07
N GLN A 4 -3.85 13.11 -3.76
CA GLN A 4 -4.83 12.22 -3.12
C GLN A 4 -6.24 12.81 -3.18
N ILE A 5 -6.38 14.14 -3.04
CA ILE A 5 -7.66 14.83 -3.18
C ILE A 5 -8.18 14.75 -4.62
N LEU A 6 -7.30 14.94 -5.60
CA LEU A 6 -7.63 14.80 -7.03
C LEU A 6 -8.03 13.36 -7.36
N PHE A 7 -7.28 12.38 -6.89
CA PHE A 7 -7.60 10.96 -7.07
C PHE A 7 -8.96 10.59 -6.49
N PHE A 8 -9.27 11.13 -5.32
CA PHE A 8 -10.53 10.91 -4.64
C PHE A 8 -11.73 11.53 -5.38
N SER A 9 -11.56 12.70 -6.00
CA SER A 9 -12.66 13.41 -6.68
C SER A 9 -13.05 12.79 -8.03
N VAL A 10 -12.13 12.05 -8.67
CA VAL A 10 -12.34 11.43 -9.99
C VAL A 10 -13.00 10.05 -9.90
N HIS A 11 -12.99 9.41 -8.72
CA HIS A 11 -13.53 8.06 -8.59
C HIS A 11 -15.03 8.06 -8.26
N PRO A 12 -15.89 7.42 -9.07
CA PRO A 12 -17.35 7.37 -8.89
C PRO A 12 -17.77 6.37 -7.80
N TYR A 13 -17.11 6.38 -6.67
CA TYR A 13 -17.45 5.52 -5.54
C TYR A 13 -18.54 6.12 -4.66
N ASN A 14 -19.32 5.25 -4.01
CA ASN A 14 -20.22 5.67 -2.94
C ASN A 14 -19.41 6.22 -1.74
N ILE A 15 -20.07 6.85 -0.77
CA ILE A 15 -19.40 7.49 0.37
C ILE A 15 -18.52 6.51 1.17
N ILE A 16 -18.95 5.27 1.31
CA ILE A 16 -18.23 4.22 2.03
C ILE A 16 -16.94 3.86 1.26
N GLY A 17 -17.04 3.66 -0.06
CA GLY A 17 -15.88 3.39 -0.90
C GLY A 17 -14.85 4.53 -0.87
N ARG A 18 -15.32 5.78 -0.83
CA ARG A 18 -14.44 6.95 -0.71
C ARG A 18 -13.68 6.97 0.62
N ILE A 19 -14.34 6.67 1.73
CA ILE A 19 -13.69 6.57 3.05
C ILE A 19 -12.63 5.46 3.04
N ILE A 20 -12.93 4.29 2.49
CA ILE A 20 -12.02 3.15 2.40
C ILE A 20 -10.78 3.50 1.57
N ILE A 21 -10.96 4.19 0.44
CA ILE A 21 -9.85 4.65 -0.40
C ILE A 21 -8.98 5.65 0.35
N ALA A 22 -9.57 6.61 1.06
CA ALA A 22 -8.84 7.59 1.84
C ALA A 22 -8.00 6.92 2.96
N LEU A 23 -8.59 5.98 3.70
CA LEU A 23 -7.88 5.19 4.71
C LEU A 23 -6.76 4.34 4.10
N SER A 24 -7.00 3.73 2.95
CA SER A 24 -5.99 2.96 2.23
C SER A 24 -4.83 3.83 1.77
N ALA A 25 -5.11 5.04 1.25
CA ALA A 25 -4.08 5.97 0.80
C ALA A 25 -3.21 6.45 1.97
N LEU A 26 -3.81 6.71 3.15
CA LEU A 26 -3.06 7.01 4.37
C LEU A 26 -2.14 5.86 4.76
N LEU A 27 -2.65 4.63 4.75
CA LEU A 27 -1.88 3.44 5.10
C LEU A 27 -0.70 3.22 4.16
N TYR A 28 -0.91 3.37 2.85
CA TYR A 28 0.16 3.29 1.86
C TYR A 28 1.21 4.39 2.04
N GLY A 29 0.77 5.60 2.37
CA GLY A 29 1.69 6.70 2.71
C GLY A 29 2.54 6.41 3.94
N LEU A 30 1.95 5.84 5.00
CA LEU A 30 2.69 5.41 6.20
C LEU A 30 3.69 4.29 5.87
N ILE A 31 3.32 3.33 5.04
CA ILE A 31 4.22 2.26 4.59
C ILE A 31 5.41 2.88 3.84
N CYS A 32 5.20 3.84 2.94
CA CYS A 32 6.29 4.53 2.24
C CYS A 32 7.26 5.21 3.21
N VAL A 33 6.74 5.85 4.24
CA VAL A 33 7.60 6.53 5.24
C VAL A 33 8.41 5.51 6.04
N ILE A 34 7.79 4.42 6.48
CA ILE A 34 8.45 3.39 7.31
C ILE A 34 9.45 2.58 6.49
N SER A 35 9.10 2.18 5.27
CA SER A 35 9.98 1.43 4.39
C SER A 35 11.03 2.29 3.70
N ARG A 36 10.96 3.63 3.90
CA ARG A 36 11.86 4.62 3.28
C ARG A 36 11.91 4.53 1.76
N GLY A 37 10.87 3.98 1.16
CA GLY A 37 10.74 3.81 -0.28
C GLY A 37 9.30 3.51 -0.69
N ILE A 38 9.08 3.47 -1.99
CA ILE A 38 7.74 3.20 -2.58
C ILE A 38 7.49 1.72 -2.85
N GLU A 39 8.52 0.88 -2.74
CA GLU A 39 8.51 -0.52 -3.19
C GLU A 39 7.45 -1.35 -2.46
N ALA A 40 7.47 -1.29 -1.12
CA ALA A 40 6.52 -2.04 -0.29
C ALA A 40 5.08 -1.55 -0.49
N SER A 41 4.89 -0.24 -0.60
CA SER A 41 3.59 0.38 -0.86
C SER A 41 3.06 0.02 -2.25
N SER A 42 3.93 0.05 -3.27
CA SER A 42 3.57 -0.31 -4.64
C SER A 42 3.23 -1.79 -4.76
N ALA A 43 4.01 -2.68 -4.14
CA ALA A 43 3.74 -4.12 -4.11
C ALA A 43 2.37 -4.42 -3.47
N LEU A 44 2.07 -3.78 -2.34
CA LEU A 44 0.78 -3.93 -1.67
C LEU A 44 -0.38 -3.40 -2.51
N HIS A 45 -0.19 -2.27 -3.20
CA HIS A 45 -1.20 -1.71 -4.09
C HIS A 45 -1.48 -2.63 -5.28
N ILE A 46 -0.45 -3.17 -5.91
CA ILE A 46 -0.56 -4.14 -7.02
C ILE A 46 -1.29 -5.41 -6.54
N LEU A 47 -0.89 -5.95 -5.39
CA LEU A 47 -1.52 -7.14 -4.82
C LEU A 47 -3.00 -6.90 -4.51
N ASN A 48 -3.35 -5.75 -3.96
CA ASN A 48 -4.73 -5.37 -3.70
C ASN A 48 -5.56 -5.31 -4.99
N ASN A 49 -5.04 -4.69 -6.04
CA ASN A 49 -5.74 -4.58 -7.32
C ASN A 49 -5.88 -5.94 -8.00
N PHE A 50 -4.81 -6.74 -7.99
CA PHE A 50 -4.83 -8.10 -8.52
C PHE A 50 -5.87 -8.96 -7.80
N THR A 51 -5.88 -8.94 -6.46
CA THR A 51 -6.87 -9.68 -5.66
C THR A 51 -8.30 -9.23 -5.96
N GLY A 52 -8.53 -7.93 -6.10
CA GLY A 52 -9.84 -7.38 -6.45
C GLY A 52 -10.33 -7.87 -7.82
N ILE A 53 -9.49 -7.82 -8.84
CA ILE A 53 -9.79 -8.31 -10.19
C ILE A 53 -10.02 -9.82 -10.18
N PHE A 54 -9.18 -10.58 -9.50
CA PHE A 54 -9.30 -12.03 -9.39
C PHE A 54 -10.60 -12.46 -8.71
N MET A 55 -10.95 -11.83 -7.58
CA MET A 55 -12.20 -12.10 -6.87
C MET A 55 -13.43 -11.72 -7.69
N ALA A 56 -13.37 -10.61 -8.43
CA ALA A 56 -14.44 -10.23 -9.36
C ALA A 56 -14.59 -11.26 -10.50
N GLY A 57 -13.49 -11.78 -11.04
CA GLY A 57 -13.49 -12.83 -12.04
C GLY A 57 -14.08 -14.16 -11.56
N LEU A 58 -13.96 -14.46 -10.27
CA LEU A 58 -14.60 -15.62 -9.63
C LEU A 58 -16.07 -15.39 -9.24
N GLY A 59 -16.62 -14.20 -9.47
CA GLY A 59 -18.00 -13.86 -9.13
C GLY A 59 -18.21 -13.43 -7.67
N PHE A 60 -17.15 -13.25 -6.89
CA PHE A 60 -17.22 -12.81 -5.48
C PHE A 60 -17.21 -11.29 -5.32
N GLY A 61 -17.24 -10.54 -6.39
CA GLY A 61 -17.22 -9.09 -6.36
C GLY A 61 -17.62 -8.48 -7.68
N SER A 62 -17.64 -7.14 -7.71
CA SER A 62 -17.85 -6.38 -8.94
C SER A 62 -16.62 -5.51 -9.20
N ILE A 63 -16.20 -5.43 -10.46
CA ILE A 63 -15.17 -4.48 -10.91
C ILE A 63 -15.75 -3.06 -10.90
N THR A 64 -17.09 -2.95 -10.88
CA THR A 64 -17.79 -1.68 -10.79
C THR A 64 -17.71 -1.09 -9.38
N ALA A 65 -17.90 0.20 -9.29
CA ALA A 65 -17.71 1.06 -8.11
C ALA A 65 -18.50 0.70 -6.83
N GLU A 66 -19.29 -0.37 -6.84
CA GLU A 66 -20.00 -0.83 -5.66
C GLU A 66 -19.09 -1.65 -4.76
N GLN A 67 -18.68 -1.04 -3.67
CA GLN A 67 -17.97 -1.72 -2.60
C GLN A 67 -18.97 -2.67 -1.88
N THR A 68 -18.77 -3.96 -2.06
CA THR A 68 -19.51 -4.94 -1.27
C THR A 68 -19.02 -4.92 0.17
N VAL A 69 -19.88 -5.28 1.12
CA VAL A 69 -19.51 -5.38 2.55
C VAL A 69 -18.32 -6.30 2.73
N PHE A 70 -18.25 -7.40 1.98
CA PHE A 70 -17.14 -8.34 2.00
C PHE A 70 -15.81 -7.68 1.60
N ASN A 71 -15.79 -6.94 0.50
CA ASN A 71 -14.59 -6.26 0.03
C ASN A 71 -14.14 -5.16 1.03
N SER A 72 -15.09 -4.47 1.64
CA SER A 72 -14.82 -3.46 2.66
C SER A 72 -14.18 -4.04 3.92
N VAL A 73 -14.71 -5.15 4.42
CA VAL A 73 -14.16 -5.87 5.58
C VAL A 73 -12.76 -6.40 5.27
N PHE A 74 -12.59 -7.00 4.11
CA PHE A 74 -11.29 -7.51 3.65
C PHE A 74 -10.22 -6.40 3.64
N VAL A 75 -10.55 -5.24 3.07
CA VAL A 75 -9.63 -4.09 3.02
C VAL A 75 -9.35 -3.52 4.40
N LEU A 76 -10.38 -3.38 5.24
CA LEU A 76 -10.25 -2.79 6.58
C LEU A 76 -9.51 -3.69 7.57
N VAL A 77 -9.51 -5.01 7.38
CA VAL A 77 -8.86 -5.96 8.28
C VAL A 77 -7.47 -6.35 7.76
N LEU A 78 -7.37 -6.76 6.50
CA LEU A 78 -6.12 -7.30 5.96
C LEU A 78 -5.04 -6.24 5.76
N LYS A 79 -5.39 -5.03 5.34
CA LYS A 79 -4.37 -3.99 5.15
C LYS A 79 -3.70 -3.56 6.45
N PRO A 80 -4.42 -3.28 7.55
CA PRO A 80 -3.79 -3.01 8.83
C PRO A 80 -2.97 -4.20 9.37
N LEU A 81 -3.44 -5.43 9.19
CA LEU A 81 -2.68 -6.62 9.58
C LEU A 81 -1.36 -6.72 8.80
N PHE A 82 -1.40 -6.48 7.50
CA PHE A 82 -0.19 -6.47 6.68
C PHE A 82 0.76 -5.33 7.10
N PHE A 83 0.23 -4.17 7.41
CA PHE A 83 1.02 -3.06 7.95
C PHE A 83 1.71 -3.42 9.27
N LEU A 84 0.99 -4.03 10.20
CA LEU A 84 1.55 -4.52 11.46
C LEU A 84 2.61 -5.61 11.22
N PHE A 85 2.39 -6.48 10.24
CA PHE A 85 3.39 -7.47 9.83
C PHE A 85 4.67 -6.82 9.31
N ILE A 86 4.57 -5.81 8.44
CA ILE A 86 5.73 -5.05 7.96
C ILE A 86 6.49 -4.40 9.11
N LEU A 87 5.79 -3.75 10.05
CA LEU A 87 6.41 -3.16 11.23
C LEU A 87 7.13 -4.20 12.11
N TYR A 88 6.50 -5.35 12.31
CA TYR A 88 7.10 -6.44 13.05
C TYR A 88 8.35 -6.99 12.35
N ALA A 89 8.26 -7.22 11.06
CA ALA A 89 9.36 -7.73 10.24
C ALA A 89 10.54 -6.74 10.21
N ASP A 90 10.26 -5.46 10.07
CA ASP A 90 11.28 -4.43 10.11
C ASP A 90 12.00 -4.41 11.46
N ARG A 91 11.26 -4.41 12.57
CA ARG A 91 11.84 -4.41 13.92
C ARG A 91 12.66 -5.65 14.24
N LYS A 92 12.28 -6.82 13.70
CA LYS A 92 12.92 -8.10 14.02
C LYS A 92 14.01 -8.49 13.03
N LEU A 93 13.83 -8.16 11.75
CA LEU A 93 14.68 -8.61 10.65
C LEU A 93 15.49 -7.47 10.03
N HIS A 94 15.29 -6.22 10.50
CA HIS A 94 15.94 -5.02 9.97
C HIS A 94 15.85 -4.92 8.43
N TRP A 95 14.64 -5.16 7.90
CA TRP A 95 14.41 -5.21 6.45
C TRP A 95 14.65 -3.88 5.75
N PHE A 96 14.46 -2.77 6.45
CA PHE A 96 14.62 -1.41 5.92
C PHE A 96 15.81 -0.70 6.56
N GLU A 97 16.97 -1.37 6.61
CA GLU A 97 18.20 -0.75 7.12
C GLU A 97 18.58 0.48 6.30
N GLU A 98 19.03 1.52 6.97
CA GLU A 98 19.62 2.68 6.30
C GLU A 98 20.87 2.24 5.57
N VAL A 99 20.88 2.43 4.25
CA VAL A 99 22.15 2.45 3.51
C VAL A 99 22.91 3.67 4.02
N LYS A 100 23.94 3.44 4.84
CA LYS A 100 24.77 4.52 5.36
C LYS A 100 25.45 5.20 4.19
N TYR A 101 25.46 6.52 4.19
CA TYR A 101 26.16 7.32 3.16
C TYR A 101 27.63 6.92 3.03
N ASP A 102 28.25 6.44 4.10
CA ASP A 102 29.61 5.92 4.13
C ASP A 102 29.82 4.72 3.22
N ASP A 103 28.82 3.84 3.07
CA ASP A 103 28.89 2.67 2.20
C ASP A 103 28.84 3.07 0.71
N ILE A 104 28.07 4.11 0.39
CA ILE A 104 28.00 4.68 -0.98
C ILE A 104 29.33 5.37 -1.33
N ALA A 105 29.92 6.11 -0.41
CA ALA A 105 31.22 6.75 -0.61
C ALA A 105 32.33 5.71 -0.85
N ALA A 106 32.36 4.63 -0.04
CA ALA A 106 33.30 3.52 -0.19
C ALA A 106 33.12 2.75 -1.53
N PHE A 107 31.89 2.63 -2.02
CA PHE A 107 31.62 2.01 -3.31
C PHE A 107 32.15 2.86 -4.48
N ASN A 108 31.96 4.20 -4.40
CA ASN A 108 32.43 5.12 -5.43
C ASN A 108 33.98 5.25 -5.47
N GLU A 109 34.67 5.05 -4.35
CA GLU A 109 36.13 5.02 -4.32
C GLU A 109 36.71 3.75 -4.96
N LYS A 110 36.05 2.60 -4.81
CA LYS A 110 36.46 1.33 -5.43
C LYS A 110 36.21 1.25 -6.93
N SER A 111 35.41 2.13 -7.47
CA SER A 111 35.06 2.16 -8.91
C SER A 111 35.93 3.10 -9.75
N LYS A 112 36.91 3.80 -9.14
CA LYS A 112 37.93 4.62 -9.78
C LYS A 112 39.23 3.85 -9.92
#